data_9a5c7ee753239bf89cb1c6e5ac3744b7
#
_entry.id   9a5c7ee753239bf89cb1c6e5ac3744b7
#
_cell.length_a   1.000
_cell.length_b   1.000
_cell.length_c   1.000
_cell.angle_alpha   90.00
_cell.angle_beta   90.00
_cell.angle_gamma   90.00
#
_symmetry.space_group_name_H-M   'P 1'
#
loop_
_entity.id
_entity.type
_entity.pdbx_description
1 polymer ?
#
loop_
_entity_poly.entity_id
_entity_poly.type
_entity_poly.pdbx_seq_one_letter_code
_entity_poly.pdbx_strand_id
1 'polypeptide(L)'
;MTDLEKNLQEVSQILSNEPLVKEYLSLKNQIENSKELSSLKVEIVTHEKAMTLNMNNDEIYFKEKAIYEELKAKFDNNPLVINFSNVSEELSSLLNEVKNVLR
;
A
#
# COMPACT_ATOMS: atom_id res chain seq x y z
N MET A 1 4.68 10.19 -5.12
CA MET A 1 3.22 10.29 -4.93
C MET A 1 2.53 9.24 -5.78
N THR A 2 1.58 8.51 -5.22
CA THR A 2 0.80 7.51 -5.98
C THR A 2 -0.21 8.20 -6.90
N ASP A 3 -0.68 7.49 -7.93
CA ASP A 3 -1.72 8.01 -8.82
C ASP A 3 -3.00 8.35 -8.06
N LEU A 4 -3.34 7.55 -7.04
CA LEU A 4 -4.51 7.80 -6.20
C LEU A 4 -4.37 9.10 -5.42
N GLU A 5 -3.22 9.36 -4.81
CA GLU A 5 -2.98 10.59 -4.07
C GLU A 5 -3.00 11.81 -4.97
N LYS A 6 -2.45 11.69 -6.18
CA LYS A 6 -2.48 12.75 -7.18
C LYS A 6 -3.92 13.06 -7.59
N ASN A 7 -4.73 12.04 -7.83
CA ASN A 7 -6.15 12.21 -8.17
C ASN A 7 -6.93 12.86 -7.03
N LEU A 8 -6.63 12.49 -5.78
CA LEU A 8 -7.23 13.13 -4.61
C LEU A 8 -6.93 14.61 -4.55
N GLN A 9 -5.69 15.03 -4.84
CA GLN A 9 -5.32 16.43 -4.87
C GLN A 9 -6.10 17.20 -5.93
N GLU A 10 -6.29 16.61 -7.11
CA GLU A 10 -7.01 17.25 -8.21
C GLU A 10 -8.49 17.49 -7.90
N VAL A 11 -9.11 16.62 -7.11
CA VAL A 11 -10.56 16.70 -6.79
C VAL A 11 -10.84 16.93 -5.31
N SER A 12 -9.84 17.29 -4.53
CA SER A 12 -9.94 17.40 -3.06
C SER A 12 -11.03 18.35 -2.60
N GLN A 13 -11.26 19.46 -3.30
CA GLN A 13 -12.31 20.42 -2.93
C GLN A 13 -13.70 19.82 -3.11
N ILE A 14 -13.87 18.95 -4.10
CA ILE A 14 -15.15 18.30 -4.40
C ILE A 14 -15.41 17.16 -3.40
N LEU A 15 -14.37 16.41 -3.05
CA LEU A 15 -14.48 15.19 -2.25
C LEU A 15 -14.03 15.33 -0.79
N SER A 16 -13.75 16.56 -0.32
CA SER A 16 -13.22 16.78 1.04
C SER A 16 -14.08 16.20 2.15
N ASN A 17 -15.41 16.13 1.95
CA ASN A 17 -16.36 15.57 2.91
C ASN A 17 -16.80 14.15 2.58
N GLU A 18 -16.27 13.54 1.53
CA GLU A 18 -16.62 12.19 1.15
C GLU A 18 -16.16 11.17 2.20
N PRO A 19 -17.07 10.30 2.70
CA PRO A 19 -16.70 9.31 3.72
C PRO A 19 -15.55 8.38 3.31
N LEU A 20 -15.46 7.98 2.04
CA LEU A 20 -14.35 7.15 1.55
C LEU A 20 -13.00 7.85 1.65
N VAL A 21 -12.96 9.17 1.38
CA VAL A 21 -11.72 9.94 1.53
C VAL A 21 -11.29 9.97 2.98
N LYS A 22 -12.21 10.22 3.89
CA LYS A 22 -11.92 10.25 5.33
C LYS A 22 -11.44 8.89 5.82
N GLU A 23 -12.09 7.83 5.39
CA GLU A 23 -11.70 6.46 5.74
C GLU A 23 -10.32 6.10 5.20
N TYR A 24 -10.03 6.45 3.94
CA TYR A 24 -8.72 6.27 3.32
C TYR A 24 -7.62 6.95 4.12
N LEU A 25 -7.82 8.22 4.46
CA LEU A 25 -6.82 8.99 5.21
C LEU A 25 -6.63 8.45 6.63
N SER A 26 -7.71 8.02 7.28
CA SER A 26 -7.65 7.42 8.61
C SER A 26 -6.85 6.10 8.60
N LEU A 27 -7.15 5.22 7.64
CA LEU A 27 -6.43 3.95 7.51
C LEU A 27 -4.96 4.14 7.15
N LYS A 28 -4.68 5.07 6.25
CA LYS A 28 -3.30 5.44 5.89
C LYS A 28 -2.52 5.88 7.12
N ASN A 29 -3.11 6.75 7.94
CA ASN A 29 -2.49 7.23 9.17
C ASN A 29 -2.26 6.08 10.17
N GLN A 30 -3.23 5.19 10.35
CA GLN A 30 -3.09 4.04 11.24
C GLN A 30 -1.96 3.11 10.80
N ILE A 31 -1.83 2.87 9.49
CA ILE A 31 -0.76 2.04 8.95
C ILE A 31 0.60 2.72 9.16
N GLU A 32 0.72 4.02 8.88
CA GLU A 32 1.95 4.77 9.07
C GLU A 32 2.41 4.81 10.53
N ASN A 33 1.46 4.78 11.47
CA ASN A 33 1.75 4.79 12.91
C ASN A 33 1.86 3.39 13.53
N SER A 34 1.67 2.34 12.75
CA SER A 34 1.81 0.96 13.25
C SER A 34 3.29 0.57 13.30
N LYS A 35 3.80 0.29 14.50
CA LYS A 35 5.17 -0.16 14.68
C LYS A 35 5.38 -1.54 14.05
N GLU A 36 4.39 -2.42 14.18
CA GLU A 36 4.42 -3.75 13.59
C GLU A 36 4.57 -3.68 12.07
N LEU A 37 3.73 -2.88 11.41
CA LEU A 37 3.76 -2.74 9.95
C LEU A 37 5.02 -2.03 9.49
N SER A 38 5.51 -1.03 10.23
CA SER A 38 6.76 -0.35 9.91
C SER A 38 7.94 -1.30 9.98
N SER A 39 7.99 -2.16 11.00
CA SER A 39 9.03 -3.18 11.13
C SER A 39 8.97 -4.20 10.00
N LEU A 40 7.78 -4.65 9.63
CA LEU A 40 7.59 -5.56 8.50
C LEU A 40 8.07 -4.94 7.19
N LYS A 41 7.78 -3.67 6.95
CA LYS A 41 8.26 -2.97 5.74
C LYS A 41 9.78 -2.95 5.66
N VAL A 42 10.45 -2.64 6.77
CA VAL A 42 11.92 -2.62 6.82
C VAL A 42 12.47 -4.01 6.52
N GLU A 43 11.92 -5.05 7.13
CA GLU A 43 12.35 -6.43 6.89
C GLU A 43 12.11 -6.85 5.43
N ILE A 44 10.95 -6.51 4.87
CA ILE A 44 10.61 -6.81 3.48
C ILE A 44 11.64 -6.18 2.53
N VAL A 45 11.94 -4.91 2.72
CA VAL A 45 12.93 -4.21 1.89
C VAL A 45 14.31 -4.81 2.05
N THR A 46 14.70 -5.18 3.28
CA THR A 46 16.00 -5.78 3.57
C THR A 46 16.18 -7.10 2.80
N HIS A 47 15.18 -7.97 2.85
CA HIS A 47 15.26 -9.27 2.16
C HIS A 47 15.09 -9.14 0.65
N GLU A 48 14.31 -8.16 0.16
CA GLU A 48 14.23 -7.84 -1.26
C GLU A 48 15.59 -7.42 -1.82
N LYS A 49 16.31 -6.56 -1.10
CA LYS A 49 17.65 -6.15 -1.49
C LYS A 49 18.62 -7.33 -1.47
N ALA A 50 18.52 -8.20 -0.46
CA ALA A 50 19.36 -9.40 -0.38
C ALA A 50 19.12 -10.34 -1.57
N MET A 51 17.85 -10.50 -2.00
CA MET A 51 17.52 -11.27 -3.21
C MET A 51 18.21 -10.66 -4.44
N THR A 52 18.07 -9.36 -4.62
CA THR A 52 18.61 -8.65 -5.77
C THR A 52 20.14 -8.76 -5.82
N LEU A 53 20.81 -8.63 -4.68
CA LEU A 53 22.27 -8.72 -4.57
C LEU A 53 22.81 -10.14 -4.78
N ASN A 54 21.97 -11.16 -4.63
CA ASN A 54 22.39 -12.55 -4.71
C ASN A 54 21.73 -13.31 -5.87
N MET A 55 21.34 -12.60 -6.93
CA MET A 55 20.71 -13.23 -8.10
C MET A 55 21.58 -14.30 -8.77
N ASN A 56 22.91 -14.21 -8.60
CA ASN A 56 23.85 -15.17 -9.16
C ASN A 56 24.18 -16.32 -8.20
N ASN A 57 23.61 -16.33 -6.99
CA ASN A 57 23.78 -17.38 -6.01
C ASN A 57 22.43 -17.98 -5.66
N ASP A 58 22.09 -19.08 -6.31
CA ASP A 58 20.76 -19.69 -6.20
C ASP A 58 20.39 -20.04 -4.77
N GLU A 59 21.31 -20.58 -3.99
CA GLU A 59 21.06 -20.99 -2.60
C GLU A 59 20.62 -19.80 -1.74
N ILE A 60 21.36 -18.70 -1.80
CA ILE A 60 21.05 -17.49 -1.03
C ILE A 60 19.78 -16.83 -1.59
N TYR A 61 19.67 -16.74 -2.90
CA TYR A 61 18.51 -16.13 -3.55
C TYR A 61 17.20 -16.80 -3.14
N PHE A 62 17.12 -18.12 -3.23
CA PHE A 62 15.89 -18.83 -2.88
C PHE A 62 15.58 -18.79 -1.39
N LYS A 63 16.60 -18.78 -0.54
CA LYS A 63 16.43 -18.60 0.90
C LYS A 63 15.83 -17.24 1.22
N GLU A 64 16.41 -16.19 0.66
CA GLU A 64 15.92 -14.82 0.87
C GLU A 64 14.53 -14.61 0.27
N LYS A 65 14.27 -15.20 -0.88
CA LYS A 65 12.95 -15.15 -1.51
C LYS A 65 11.87 -15.77 -0.63
N ALA A 66 12.15 -16.92 0.00
CA ALA A 66 11.20 -17.57 0.90
C ALA A 66 10.87 -16.68 2.10
N ILE A 67 11.88 -16.05 2.69
CA ILE A 67 11.69 -15.12 3.81
C ILE A 67 10.88 -13.89 3.36
N TYR A 68 11.25 -13.33 2.22
CA TYR A 68 10.55 -12.17 1.65
C TYR A 68 9.07 -12.47 1.43
N GLU A 69 8.75 -13.59 0.82
CA GLU A 69 7.35 -13.97 0.54
C GLU A 69 6.55 -14.18 1.83
N GLU A 70 7.15 -14.77 2.85
CA GLU A 70 6.52 -14.95 4.16
C GLU A 70 6.22 -13.61 4.84
N LEU A 71 7.19 -12.70 4.85
CA LEU A 71 7.03 -11.37 5.43
C LEU A 71 5.99 -10.55 4.68
N LYS A 72 6.00 -10.62 3.36
CA LYS A 72 5.02 -9.93 2.53
C LYS A 72 3.62 -10.46 2.78
N ALA A 73 3.46 -11.77 2.92
CA ALA A 73 2.16 -12.37 3.24
C ALA A 73 1.65 -11.88 4.60
N LYS A 74 2.51 -11.77 5.60
CA LYS A 74 2.14 -11.22 6.92
C LYS A 74 1.66 -9.77 6.80
N PHE A 75 2.36 -8.97 6.01
CA PHE A 75 1.97 -7.58 5.78
C PHE A 75 0.61 -7.50 5.07
N ASP A 76 0.47 -8.22 3.96
CA ASP A 76 -0.73 -8.17 3.13
C ASP A 76 -1.97 -8.75 3.83
N ASN A 77 -1.79 -9.64 4.80
CA ASN A 77 -2.88 -10.23 5.58
C ASN A 77 -3.22 -9.47 6.86
N ASN A 78 -2.53 -8.38 7.16
CA ASN A 78 -2.87 -7.53 8.28
C ASN A 78 -4.24 -6.86 8.03
N PRO A 79 -5.17 -6.89 8.99
CA PRO A 79 -6.51 -6.30 8.79
C PRO A 79 -6.50 -4.84 8.35
N LEU A 80 -5.60 -4.02 8.87
CA LEU A 80 -5.47 -2.61 8.44
C LEU A 80 -5.09 -2.52 6.97
N VAL A 81 -4.16 -3.36 6.53
CA VAL A 81 -3.69 -3.38 5.14
C VAL A 81 -4.80 -3.86 4.21
N ILE A 82 -5.53 -4.90 4.59
CA ILE A 82 -6.67 -5.41 3.82
C ILE A 82 -7.73 -4.32 3.66
N ASN A 83 -8.12 -3.67 4.76
CA ASN A 83 -9.12 -2.61 4.74
C ASN A 83 -8.66 -1.42 3.90
N PHE A 84 -7.40 -1.05 4.04
CA PHE A 84 -6.82 0.05 3.25
C PHE A 84 -6.85 -0.27 1.74
N SER A 85 -6.50 -1.50 1.37
CA SER A 85 -6.54 -1.95 -0.02
C SER A 85 -7.96 -1.87 -0.59
N ASN A 86 -8.95 -2.35 0.17
CA ASN A 86 -10.35 -2.32 -0.26
C ASN A 86 -10.88 -0.89 -0.42
N VAL A 87 -10.59 -0.03 0.55
CA VAL A 87 -11.01 1.39 0.50
C VAL A 87 -10.29 2.11 -0.65
N SER A 88 -9.01 1.81 -0.89
CA SER A 88 -8.26 2.39 -1.99
C SER A 88 -8.88 2.05 -3.35
N GLU A 89 -9.33 0.80 -3.54
CA GLU A 89 -10.00 0.39 -4.77
C GLU A 89 -11.34 1.12 -4.95
N GLU A 90 -12.15 1.19 -3.90
CA GLU A 90 -13.43 1.89 -3.94
C GLU A 90 -13.23 3.38 -4.22
N LEU A 91 -12.25 3.98 -3.58
CA LEU A 91 -11.94 5.39 -3.78
C LEU A 91 -11.43 5.67 -5.20
N SER A 92 -10.57 4.79 -5.74
CA SER A 92 -10.11 4.91 -7.12
C SER A 92 -11.26 4.88 -8.12
N SER A 93 -12.23 3.98 -7.89
CA SER A 93 -13.44 3.90 -8.73
C SER A 93 -14.27 5.17 -8.66
N LEU A 94 -14.46 5.70 -7.46
CA LEU A 94 -15.19 6.96 -7.25
C LEU A 94 -14.50 8.13 -7.95
N LEU A 95 -13.19 8.24 -7.83
CA LEU A 95 -12.41 9.30 -8.46
C LEU A 95 -12.49 9.24 -9.99
N ASN A 96 -12.47 8.04 -10.55
CA ASN A 96 -12.62 7.86 -11.99
C ASN A 96 -14.02 8.29 -12.47
N GLU A 97 -15.07 7.97 -11.71
CA GLU A 97 -16.43 8.43 -12.01
C GLU A 97 -16.51 9.95 -11.99
N VAL A 98 -15.96 10.60 -10.97
CA VAL A 98 -15.95 12.05 -10.82
C VAL A 98 -15.21 12.70 -12.00
N LYS A 99 -14.04 12.19 -12.38
CA LYS A 99 -13.27 12.68 -13.51
C LYS A 99 -14.06 12.58 -14.82
N ASN A 100 -14.75 11.47 -15.02
CA ASN A 100 -15.54 11.25 -16.22
C ASN A 100 -16.71 12.25 -16.33
N VAL A 101 -17.30 12.60 -15.20
CA VAL A 101 -18.39 13.60 -15.16
C VAL A 101 -17.87 15.01 -15.43
N LEU A 102 -16.64 15.32 -14.99
CA LEU A 102 -16.04 16.65 -15.14
C LEU A 102 -15.41 16.92 -16.51
N ARG A 103 -15.33 15.92 -17.36
CA ARG A 103 -14.77 16.05 -18.71
C ARG A 103 -15.76 16.67 -19.70
#